data_04e661bcc5fee7d6da3adebd0bc82a2b
#
_entry.id   04e661bcc5fee7d6da3adebd0bc82a2b
#
_cell.length_a   1.000
_cell.length_b   1.000
_cell.length_c   1.000
_cell.angle_alpha   90.00
_cell.angle_beta   90.00
_cell.angle_gamma   90.00
#
_symmetry.space_group_name_H-M   'P 1'
#
loop_
_entity.id
_entity.type
_entity.pdbx_description
1 polymer ?
#
loop_
_entity_poly.entity_id
_entity_poly.type
_entity_poly.pdbx_seq_one_letter_code
_entity_poly.pdbx_strand_id
1 'polypeptide(L)'
;MLCTPVTATKLVLPGYFSEKLNGIRAIWNPHTGSFQTRHGKFWRPWMTKKIWSGLTPTTIPLDGEFFVRGKSLQYITSAASVNLLEDPGLELNYHVYDCVVNGETFDKRRDRLNRLLETCRNNVIAQVAHLFIDDEARLEKYIAGF
;
A
#
# COMPACT_ATOMS: atom_id res chain seq x y z
N MET A 1 12.33 -2.14 -0.07
CA MET A 1 13.00 -0.82 -0.33
C MET A 1 12.59 0.15 0.77
N LEU A 2 13.50 0.96 1.29
CA LEU A 2 13.19 2.01 2.26
C LEU A 2 13.16 3.34 1.53
N CYS A 3 12.11 4.15 1.79
CA CYS A 3 12.05 5.51 1.26
C CYS A 3 13.11 6.38 1.95
N THR A 4 13.90 7.08 1.17
CA THR A 4 14.85 8.09 1.65
C THR A 4 14.18 9.46 1.54
N PRO A 5 14.20 10.28 2.59
CA PRO A 5 13.71 11.66 2.51
C PRO A 5 14.48 12.42 1.42
N VAL A 6 13.75 13.12 0.56
CA VAL A 6 14.31 13.96 -0.49
C VAL A 6 13.91 15.40 -0.21
N THR A 7 14.87 16.32 -0.25
CA THR A 7 14.59 17.76 -0.21
C THR A 7 14.12 18.22 -1.58
N ALA A 8 13.34 19.29 -1.64
CA ALA A 8 12.83 19.85 -2.91
C ALA A 8 13.94 20.11 -3.95
N THR A 9 15.15 20.48 -3.49
CA THR A 9 16.33 20.70 -4.34
C THR A 9 16.94 19.44 -4.96
N LYS A 10 16.49 18.24 -4.52
CA LYS A 10 16.96 16.94 -5.04
C LYS A 10 15.89 16.20 -5.82
N LEU A 11 14.73 16.80 -6.05
CA LEU A 11 13.70 16.19 -6.88
C LEU A 11 14.16 16.19 -8.34
N VAL A 12 14.02 15.02 -8.96
CA VAL A 12 14.33 14.83 -10.38
C VAL A 12 13.01 14.60 -11.11
N LEU A 13 12.72 15.42 -12.07
CA LEU A 13 11.60 15.27 -12.98
C LEU A 13 12.10 14.77 -14.34
N PRO A 14 11.31 13.98 -15.08
CA PRO A 14 9.97 13.50 -14.73
C PRO A 14 9.98 12.33 -13.72
N GLY A 15 8.86 12.15 -13.00
CA GLY A 15 8.73 11.07 -12.02
C GLY A 15 7.30 10.76 -11.63
N TYR A 16 7.15 9.65 -10.89
CA TYR A 16 5.87 9.28 -10.28
C TYR A 16 5.79 9.79 -8.85
N PHE A 17 4.67 10.40 -8.54
CA PHE A 17 4.36 10.95 -7.22
C PHE A 17 3.12 10.29 -6.67
N SER A 18 3.10 10.07 -5.37
CA SER A 18 1.96 9.50 -4.66
C SER A 18 1.82 10.12 -3.28
N GLU A 19 0.61 10.06 -2.74
CA GLU A 19 0.37 10.40 -1.34
C GLU A 19 1.22 9.49 -0.43
N LYS A 20 1.89 10.08 0.56
CA LYS A 20 2.54 9.31 1.62
C LYS A 20 1.50 9.01 2.71
N LEU A 21 1.02 7.80 2.73
CA LEU A 21 0.09 7.34 3.76
C LEU A 21 0.78 7.31 5.15
N ASN A 22 0.02 7.55 6.18
CA ASN A 22 0.48 7.46 7.57
C ASN A 22 -0.15 6.22 8.25
N GLY A 23 0.21 5.07 7.76
CA GLY A 23 -0.25 3.76 8.23
C GLY A 23 0.89 2.85 8.67
N ILE A 24 0.68 1.55 8.59
CA ILE A 24 1.68 0.53 8.93
C ILE A 24 1.98 -0.35 7.73
N ARG A 25 3.25 -0.41 7.33
CA ARG A 25 3.69 -1.17 6.17
C ARG A 25 3.33 -2.64 6.29
N ALA A 26 2.74 -3.18 5.24
CA ALA A 26 2.36 -4.57 5.11
C ALA A 26 2.80 -5.13 3.76
N ILE A 27 3.59 -6.20 3.78
CA ILE A 27 4.07 -6.88 2.59
C ILE A 27 3.30 -8.19 2.47
N TRP A 28 2.53 -8.36 1.40
CA TRP A 28 1.92 -9.63 1.07
C TRP A 28 2.98 -10.61 0.56
N ASN A 29 3.11 -11.74 1.22
CA ASN A 29 3.99 -12.82 0.79
C ASN A 29 3.16 -14.04 0.38
N PRO A 30 3.04 -14.31 -0.93
CA PRO A 30 2.24 -15.43 -1.44
C PRO A 30 2.80 -16.80 -1.07
N HIS A 31 4.12 -16.92 -0.82
CA HIS A 31 4.72 -18.21 -0.44
C HIS A 31 4.31 -18.64 0.98
N THR A 32 4.10 -17.68 1.87
CA THR A 32 3.64 -17.96 3.24
C THR A 32 2.15 -17.78 3.41
N GLY A 33 1.46 -17.23 2.40
CA GLY A 33 0.03 -16.92 2.45
C GLY A 33 -0.31 -15.90 3.55
N SER A 34 0.59 -14.96 3.84
CA SER A 34 0.43 -14.03 4.97
C SER A 34 1.06 -12.67 4.71
N PHE A 35 0.59 -11.69 5.48
CA PHE A 35 1.23 -10.38 5.51
C PHE A 35 2.40 -10.34 6.48
N GLN A 36 3.43 -9.60 6.11
CA GLN A 36 4.64 -9.40 6.91
C GLN A 36 4.90 -7.90 7.15
N THR A 37 5.49 -7.61 8.30
CA THR A 37 6.02 -6.27 8.58
C THR A 37 7.29 -6.03 7.76
N ARG A 38 7.78 -4.77 7.72
CA ARG A 38 9.07 -4.44 7.08
C ARG A 38 10.28 -5.21 7.63
N HIS A 39 10.15 -5.81 8.82
CA HIS A 39 11.19 -6.60 9.48
C HIS A 39 10.97 -8.12 9.36
N GLY A 40 10.04 -8.56 8.49
CA GLY A 40 9.73 -9.96 8.24
C GLY A 40 8.88 -10.66 9.30
N LYS A 41 8.41 -9.93 10.32
CA LYS A 41 7.48 -10.49 11.32
C LYS A 41 6.08 -10.61 10.69
N PHE A 42 5.39 -11.69 11.01
CA PHE A 42 4.03 -11.90 10.52
C PHE A 42 3.02 -10.98 11.21
N TRP A 43 2.10 -10.44 10.42
CA TRP A 43 0.89 -9.81 10.92
C TRP A 43 -0.11 -10.86 11.40
N ARG A 44 -1.09 -10.43 12.16
CA ARG A 44 -2.13 -11.33 12.70
C ARG A 44 -2.91 -12.00 11.57
N PRO A 45 -3.21 -13.32 11.68
CA PRO A 45 -3.91 -14.07 10.61
C PRO A 45 -5.27 -13.49 10.20
N TRP A 46 -5.98 -12.82 11.12
CA TRP A 46 -7.27 -12.21 10.82
C TRP A 46 -7.15 -11.11 9.75
N MET A 47 -6.03 -10.37 9.69
CA MET A 47 -5.78 -9.37 8.65
C MET A 47 -5.75 -10.01 7.27
N THR A 48 -5.06 -11.12 7.13
CA THR A 48 -5.04 -11.88 5.88
C THR A 48 -6.44 -12.33 5.48
N LYS A 49 -7.21 -12.88 6.43
CA LYS A 49 -8.60 -13.29 6.17
C LYS A 49 -9.48 -12.12 5.76
N LYS A 50 -9.34 -10.97 6.43
CA LYS A 50 -10.12 -9.76 6.11
C LYS A 50 -9.80 -9.23 4.72
N ILE A 51 -8.52 -9.06 4.40
CA ILE A 51 -8.07 -8.47 3.13
C ILE A 51 -8.48 -9.35 1.95
N TRP A 52 -8.31 -10.66 2.05
CA TRP A 52 -8.63 -11.60 0.98
C TRP A 52 -10.05 -12.18 1.08
N SER A 53 -10.93 -11.60 1.92
CA SER A 53 -12.31 -12.08 2.05
C SER A 53 -13.05 -12.05 0.72
N GLY A 54 -13.54 -13.22 0.29
CA GLY A 54 -14.23 -13.38 -1.00
C GLY A 54 -13.35 -13.29 -2.24
N LEU A 55 -12.03 -13.25 -2.08
CA LEU A 55 -11.06 -13.18 -3.18
C LEU A 55 -10.07 -14.33 -3.13
N THR A 56 -9.54 -14.68 -4.30
CA THR A 56 -8.35 -15.54 -4.39
C THR A 56 -7.12 -14.67 -4.19
N PRO A 57 -6.26 -14.97 -3.19
CA PRO A 57 -5.04 -14.23 -2.97
C PRO A 57 -4.11 -14.29 -4.20
N THR A 58 -3.49 -13.15 -4.53
CA THR A 58 -2.52 -13.11 -5.63
C THR A 58 -1.26 -13.91 -5.32
N THR A 59 -0.69 -14.51 -6.37
CA THR A 59 0.63 -15.18 -6.33
C THR A 59 1.80 -14.21 -6.47
N ILE A 60 1.54 -12.92 -6.70
CA ILE A 60 2.54 -11.86 -6.81
C ILE A 60 2.70 -11.20 -5.44
N PRO A 61 3.94 -11.04 -4.93
CA PRO A 61 4.16 -10.27 -3.71
C PRO A 61 3.74 -8.81 -3.89
N LEU A 62 3.01 -8.26 -2.91
CA LEU A 62 2.57 -6.87 -2.92
C LEU A 62 3.23 -6.11 -1.79
N ASP A 63 3.60 -4.86 -2.04
CA ASP A 63 4.08 -3.92 -1.05
C ASP A 63 3.04 -2.82 -0.87
N GLY A 64 2.63 -2.60 0.36
CA GLY A 64 1.55 -1.67 0.67
C GLY A 64 1.51 -1.32 2.14
N GLU A 65 0.40 -0.74 2.54
CA GLU A 65 0.20 -0.20 3.88
C GLU A 65 -1.20 -0.53 4.39
N PHE A 66 -1.31 -1.01 5.61
CA PHE A 66 -2.57 -1.02 6.33
C PHE A 66 -2.87 0.39 6.79
N PHE A 67 -3.99 0.91 6.34
CA PHE A 67 -4.35 2.31 6.54
C PHE A 67 -5.86 2.45 6.81
N VAL A 68 -6.20 3.45 7.62
CA VAL A 68 -7.58 3.88 7.86
C VAL A 68 -7.63 5.39 7.69
N ARG A 69 -8.36 5.86 6.72
CA ARG A 69 -8.47 7.31 6.45
C ARG A 69 -9.05 8.05 7.66
N GLY A 70 -8.42 9.17 8.01
CA GLY A 70 -8.84 10.00 9.15
C GLY A 70 -8.49 9.44 10.53
N LYS A 71 -7.74 8.32 10.61
CA LYS A 71 -7.27 7.79 11.88
C LYS A 71 -5.76 8.00 12.06
N SER A 72 -5.34 8.17 13.31
CA SER A 72 -3.92 8.31 13.63
C SER A 72 -3.16 6.98 13.46
N LEU A 73 -1.84 7.07 13.23
CA LEU A 73 -0.96 5.89 13.20
C LEU A 73 -1.06 5.07 14.50
N GLN A 74 -1.19 5.75 15.64
CA GLN A 74 -1.34 5.08 16.94
C GLN A 74 -2.63 4.24 17.00
N TYR A 75 -3.75 4.77 16.49
CA TYR A 75 -5.00 4.03 16.37
C TYR A 75 -4.81 2.78 15.49
N ILE A 76 -4.22 2.94 14.30
CA ILE A 76 -4.01 1.84 13.34
C ILE A 76 -3.10 0.75 13.95
N THR A 77 -2.03 1.16 14.63
CA THR A 77 -1.09 0.24 15.30
C THR A 77 -1.78 -0.54 16.42
N SER A 78 -2.56 0.15 17.24
CA SER A 78 -3.32 -0.49 18.34
C SER A 78 -4.32 -1.50 17.77
N ALA A 79 -5.07 -1.10 16.76
CA ALA A 79 -6.03 -1.95 16.08
C ALA A 79 -5.38 -3.19 15.46
N ALA A 80 -4.22 -3.03 14.82
CA ALA A 80 -3.46 -4.12 14.24
C ALA A 80 -2.92 -5.10 15.30
N SER A 81 -2.73 -4.65 16.53
CA SER A 81 -2.19 -5.45 17.63
C SER A 81 -3.24 -6.28 18.36
N VAL A 82 -4.49 -5.88 18.30
CA VAL A 82 -5.60 -6.58 18.97
C VAL A 82 -6.01 -7.82 18.19
N ASN A 83 -6.44 -8.86 18.89
CA ASN A 83 -6.95 -10.08 18.27
C ASN A 83 -8.45 -9.90 17.96
N LEU A 84 -8.73 -9.13 16.90
CA LEU A 84 -10.08 -8.67 16.54
C LEU A 84 -10.91 -9.76 15.85
N LEU A 85 -11.07 -10.92 16.47
CA LEU A 85 -12.21 -11.78 16.15
C LEU A 85 -13.54 -11.15 16.64
N GLU A 86 -13.48 -10.07 17.40
CA GLU A 86 -14.62 -9.52 18.15
C GLU A 86 -15.06 -8.10 17.73
N ASP A 87 -14.29 -7.40 16.87
CA ASP A 87 -14.72 -6.08 16.37
C ASP A 87 -14.84 -6.04 14.84
N PRO A 88 -16.05 -6.29 14.30
CA PRO A 88 -16.31 -6.19 12.85
C PRO A 88 -16.23 -4.74 12.32
N GLY A 89 -16.11 -3.73 13.19
CA GLY A 89 -16.12 -2.32 12.83
C GLY A 89 -14.77 -1.72 12.43
N LEU A 90 -13.68 -2.49 12.48
CA LEU A 90 -12.38 -1.95 12.08
C LEU A 90 -12.29 -1.79 10.56
N GLU A 91 -12.28 -0.57 10.10
CA GLU A 91 -12.15 -0.19 8.68
C GLU A 91 -10.69 -0.27 8.18
N LEU A 92 -9.92 -1.30 8.59
CA LEU A 92 -8.57 -1.48 8.12
C LEU A 92 -8.57 -1.88 6.65
N ASN A 93 -7.98 -1.04 5.80
CA ASN A 93 -7.82 -1.29 4.37
C ASN A 93 -6.35 -1.52 4.02
N TYR A 94 -6.12 -2.26 2.94
CA TYR A 94 -4.80 -2.49 2.40
C TYR A 94 -4.58 -1.61 1.16
N HIS A 95 -3.73 -0.60 1.30
CA HIS A 95 -3.35 0.31 0.23
C HIS A 95 -2.06 -0.16 -0.41
N VAL A 96 -2.14 -0.62 -1.66
CA VAL A 96 -1.01 -1.19 -2.39
C VAL A 96 -0.33 -0.11 -3.22
N TYR A 97 0.96 0.06 -3.07
CA TYR A 97 1.75 0.99 -3.88
C TYR A 97 2.70 0.31 -4.85
N ASP A 98 3.05 -0.96 -4.67
CA ASP A 98 3.89 -1.69 -5.62
C ASP A 98 3.58 -3.20 -5.63
N CYS A 99 3.92 -3.86 -6.71
CA CYS A 99 4.05 -5.31 -6.75
C CYS A 99 5.52 -5.68 -6.97
N VAL A 100 6.04 -6.60 -6.15
CA VAL A 100 7.48 -6.88 -6.14
C VAL A 100 7.80 -7.93 -7.21
N VAL A 101 8.24 -7.45 -8.37
CA VAL A 101 8.69 -8.31 -9.49
C VAL A 101 10.11 -7.92 -9.85
N ASN A 102 11.05 -8.86 -9.64
CA ASN A 102 12.46 -8.62 -9.91
C ASN A 102 12.71 -8.40 -11.41
N GLY A 103 13.56 -7.42 -11.73
CA GLY A 103 13.96 -7.10 -13.10
C GLY A 103 12.92 -6.28 -13.90
N GLU A 104 11.75 -5.98 -13.35
CA GLU A 104 10.79 -5.08 -13.98
C GLU A 104 11.02 -3.62 -13.53
N THR A 105 10.83 -2.69 -14.48
CA THR A 105 10.79 -1.25 -14.19
C THR A 105 9.52 -0.91 -13.41
N PHE A 106 9.50 0.25 -12.73
CA PHE A 106 8.33 0.69 -11.98
C PHE A 106 7.08 0.80 -12.86
N ASP A 107 7.20 1.32 -14.09
CA ASP A 107 6.07 1.39 -15.04
C ASP A 107 5.42 0.03 -15.28
N LYS A 108 6.24 -0.98 -15.55
CA LYS A 108 5.73 -2.35 -15.79
C LYS A 108 5.05 -2.92 -14.56
N ARG A 109 5.63 -2.71 -13.38
CA ARG A 109 5.04 -3.16 -12.11
C ARG A 109 3.72 -2.45 -11.82
N ARG A 110 3.67 -1.13 -12.04
CA ARG A 110 2.45 -0.33 -11.89
C ARG A 110 1.33 -0.83 -12.81
N ASP A 111 1.65 -1.06 -14.10
CA ASP A 111 0.67 -1.55 -15.07
C ASP A 111 0.19 -2.98 -14.73
N ARG A 112 1.09 -3.80 -14.20
CA ARG A 112 0.74 -5.13 -13.68
C ARG A 112 -0.19 -5.02 -12.47
N LEU A 113 0.12 -4.12 -11.54
CA LEU A 113 -0.68 -3.87 -10.35
C LEU A 113 -2.09 -3.36 -10.72
N ASN A 114 -2.20 -2.45 -11.68
CA ASN A 114 -3.49 -1.97 -12.18
C ASN A 114 -4.36 -3.15 -12.66
N ARG A 115 -3.83 -3.99 -13.54
CA ARG A 115 -4.56 -5.16 -14.04
C ARG A 115 -4.94 -6.15 -12.94
N LEU A 116 -4.05 -6.36 -11.99
CA LEU A 116 -4.31 -7.23 -10.85
C LEU A 116 -5.48 -6.72 -10.00
N LEU A 117 -5.47 -5.43 -9.66
CA LEU A 117 -6.46 -4.84 -8.78
C LEU A 117 -7.81 -4.59 -9.47
N GLU A 118 -7.87 -4.52 -10.79
CA GLU A 118 -9.13 -4.55 -11.55
C GLU A 118 -9.95 -5.82 -11.28
N THR A 119 -9.26 -6.93 -11.00
CA THR A 119 -9.90 -8.21 -10.64
C THR A 119 -10.24 -8.32 -9.15
N CYS A 120 -9.60 -7.50 -8.31
CA CYS A 120 -9.80 -7.50 -6.86
C CYS A 120 -10.89 -6.49 -6.46
N ARG A 121 -12.15 -6.80 -6.74
CA ARG A 121 -13.27 -5.93 -6.42
C ARG A 121 -13.78 -6.15 -5.00
N ASN A 122 -12.99 -5.77 -4.01
CA ASN A 122 -13.50 -5.58 -2.66
C ASN A 122 -13.15 -4.16 -2.17
N ASN A 123 -13.92 -3.64 -1.22
CA ASN A 123 -13.71 -2.28 -0.68
C ASN A 123 -12.52 -2.21 0.31
N VAL A 124 -11.76 -3.30 0.45
CA VAL A 124 -10.70 -3.42 1.47
C VAL A 124 -9.31 -3.32 0.86
N ILE A 125 -9.17 -3.60 -0.45
CA ILE A 125 -7.92 -3.43 -1.18
C ILE A 125 -8.05 -2.24 -2.12
N ALA A 126 -7.13 -1.29 -2.00
CA ALA A 126 -7.06 -0.11 -2.86
C ALA A 126 -5.64 0.09 -3.38
N GLN A 127 -5.52 0.61 -4.58
CA GLN A 127 -4.23 1.07 -5.10
C GLN A 127 -3.95 2.49 -4.63
N VAL A 128 -2.73 2.75 -4.23
CA VAL A 128 -2.25 4.13 -4.06
C VAL A 128 -2.07 4.75 -5.44
N ALA A 129 -2.71 5.90 -5.66
CA ALA A 129 -2.59 6.59 -6.94
C ALA A 129 -1.15 7.08 -7.18
N HIS A 130 -0.63 6.78 -8.37
CA HIS A 130 0.67 7.28 -8.82
C HIS A 130 0.45 8.24 -9.99
N LEU A 131 0.75 9.51 -9.77
CA LEU A 131 0.65 10.55 -10.78
C LEU A 131 2.02 10.77 -11.44
N PHE A 132 2.06 10.67 -12.76
CA PHE A 132 3.24 11.04 -13.52
C PHE A 132 3.31 12.57 -13.64
N ILE A 133 4.42 13.15 -13.20
CA ILE A 133 4.68 14.59 -13.22
C ILE A 133 5.97 14.84 -13.98
N ASP A 134 5.88 15.68 -14.98
CA ASP A 134 6.94 15.98 -15.93
C ASP A 134 7.50 17.41 -15.78
N ASP A 135 6.79 18.30 -15.08
CA ASP A 135 7.20 19.68 -14.86
C ASP A 135 6.89 20.16 -13.42
N GLU A 136 7.58 21.24 -13.03
CA GLU A 136 7.47 21.82 -11.68
C GLU A 136 6.07 22.42 -11.41
N ALA A 137 5.44 23.03 -12.40
CA ALA A 137 4.12 23.67 -12.21
C ALA A 137 3.04 22.61 -11.89
N ARG A 138 3.11 21.45 -12.54
CA ARG A 138 2.24 20.32 -12.20
C ARG A 138 2.52 19.76 -10.81
N LEU A 139 3.80 19.73 -10.42
CA LEU A 139 4.18 19.31 -9.07
C LEU A 139 3.63 20.25 -8.00
N GLU A 140 3.79 21.57 -8.18
CA GLU A 140 3.25 22.56 -7.26
C GLU A 140 1.73 22.46 -7.13
N LYS A 141 1.02 22.32 -8.25
CA LYS A 141 -0.43 22.13 -8.26
C LYS A 141 -0.85 20.84 -7.54
N TYR A 142 -0.08 19.77 -7.71
CA TYR A 142 -0.35 18.50 -7.03
C TYR A 142 -0.18 18.62 -5.51
N ILE A 143 0.93 19.25 -5.07
CA ILE A 143 1.21 19.48 -3.64
C ILE A 143 0.16 20.39 -3.00
N ALA A 144 -0.29 21.43 -3.70
CA ALA A 144 -1.30 22.36 -3.20
C ALA A 144 -2.70 21.72 -3.04
N GLY A 145 -2.92 20.52 -3.59
CA GLY A 145 -4.16 19.76 -3.47
C GLY A 145 -4.25 18.89 -2.22
N PHE A 146 -3.20 18.82 -1.42
CA PHE A 146 -3.13 18.12 -0.13
C PHE A 146 -3.22 19.10 1.03
#